data_2133e5fb56d73b6b0a3305f575bb797e
#
_entry.id   2133e5fb56d73b6b0a3305f575bb797e
#
_cell.length_a   1.000
_cell.length_b   1.000
_cell.length_c   1.000
_cell.angle_alpha   90.00
_cell.angle_beta   90.00
_cell.angle_gamma   90.00
#
_symmetry.space_group_name_H-M   'P 1'
#
loop_
_entity.id
_entity.type
_entity.pdbx_description
1 polymer ?
#
loop_
_entity_poly.entity_id
_entity_poly.type
_entity_poly.pdbx_seq_one_letter_code
_entity_poly.pdbx_strand_id
1 'polypeptide(L)'
;MCGIVGVTGRQDATEILLHGLEKLEYRGYDSAGIFVSAEDGQNYLVKEKGRIADLRQEVGDDVHGSTGIGHTRWATHGVPSRDNAHPHVSEDGRFYLVHNGVIGNFAQLKAEYLADVNFKSETDTEVIVQLIAHFAKEGMDAKAAFKKVLSLVDTSSSYAFLLMDSQAKDHTLYVAKRKSPLLIGVGKDFNVVCSDAMAMLNVTHDFLEIADGEVVTITPASVDIEDAEGNKVERAPFHVDTDASAAEKGAYEFYMLKEIDEQPAVMRTLEQKYFDEAGNILIDQDLRDAINAADRLYIVAAGTSYHAGLVGKELFEKIAGVPTEVHVASEFAYNMPLLSAKPFFIFLTQSGETADSREVLVNVNKLGYPSLTITNVPNSTLSREASYTLLLHAGPEIAVASTKAYTGQIAVEAILAKAMGQDKDLEVAKNFDLTGELTKVANGMQALVDEKGQVEKLAADVLGTTRNAFYIGRGIDYDVALEAALKLKEVSYVQTEGFASGELKHGTIALIEKGTPVIAIITDPKTAAHTRSNVQEVVARGANVISIAAEGLATDKDQIVLPEVHPLLTPLVSVVSGQLLAYYTSKQRGYDVDKPRNLAKSVTVE
;
A
#
# COMPACT_ATOMS: atom_id res chain seq x y z
N MET A 1 -3.61 9.14 1.74
CA MET A 1 -2.44 9.71 1.07
C MET A 1 -2.80 10.39 -0.22
N CYS A 2 -1.90 11.28 -0.72
CA CYS A 2 -2.18 12.14 -1.86
C CYS A 2 -1.69 11.54 -3.17
N GLY A 3 -2.28 11.97 -4.30
CA GLY A 3 -1.85 11.63 -5.64
C GLY A 3 -1.48 12.89 -6.43
N ILE A 4 -0.34 12.89 -7.10
CA ILE A 4 0.12 13.96 -7.99
C ILE A 4 0.08 13.49 -9.43
N VAL A 5 -0.41 14.35 -10.30
CA VAL A 5 -0.31 14.22 -11.75
C VAL A 5 0.11 15.56 -12.37
N GLY A 6 0.85 15.49 -13.45
CA GLY A 6 1.25 16.66 -14.25
C GLY A 6 1.47 16.28 -15.69
N VAL A 7 1.29 17.21 -16.59
CA VAL A 7 1.51 17.03 -18.03
C VAL A 7 1.96 18.32 -18.67
N THR A 8 2.87 18.23 -19.63
CA THR A 8 3.28 19.35 -20.48
C THR A 8 3.42 18.89 -21.93
N GLY A 9 2.92 19.69 -22.89
CA GLY A 9 3.01 19.43 -24.31
C GLY A 9 1.84 18.64 -24.92
N ARG A 10 0.70 18.48 -24.21
CA ARG A 10 -0.46 17.74 -24.69
C ARG A 10 -1.71 18.59 -24.65
N GLN A 11 -2.36 18.78 -25.80
CA GLN A 11 -3.60 19.59 -25.94
C GLN A 11 -4.79 19.00 -25.16
N ASP A 12 -4.76 17.73 -24.80
CA ASP A 12 -5.72 17.02 -23.96
C ASP A 12 -5.30 16.99 -22.48
N ALA A 13 -4.52 17.97 -22.01
CA ALA A 13 -3.98 18.00 -20.64
C ALA A 13 -5.06 17.82 -19.56
N THR A 14 -6.22 18.46 -19.70
CA THR A 14 -7.32 18.33 -18.73
C THR A 14 -7.78 16.89 -18.56
N GLU A 15 -8.01 16.16 -19.66
CA GLU A 15 -8.46 14.75 -19.59
C GLU A 15 -7.35 13.84 -19.07
N ILE A 16 -6.09 14.08 -19.43
CA ILE A 16 -4.95 13.33 -18.88
C ILE A 16 -4.86 13.49 -17.36
N LEU A 17 -5.02 14.73 -16.87
CA LEU A 17 -5.00 15.01 -15.43
C LEU A 17 -6.17 14.34 -14.71
N LEU A 18 -7.40 14.52 -15.19
CA LEU A 18 -8.59 13.93 -14.57
C LEU A 18 -8.51 12.40 -14.55
N HIS A 19 -8.15 11.78 -15.68
CA HIS A 19 -8.01 10.33 -15.77
C HIS A 19 -6.87 9.81 -14.86
N GLY A 20 -5.73 10.50 -14.84
CA GLY A 20 -4.63 10.15 -13.94
C GLY A 20 -5.02 10.25 -12.46
N LEU A 21 -5.78 11.29 -12.08
CA LEU A 21 -6.30 11.44 -10.72
C LEU A 21 -7.32 10.35 -10.36
N GLU A 22 -8.18 9.94 -11.30
CA GLU A 22 -9.11 8.81 -11.11
C GLU A 22 -8.36 7.53 -10.76
N LYS A 23 -7.24 7.26 -11.45
CA LYS A 23 -6.37 6.11 -11.17
C LYS A 23 -5.64 6.23 -9.83
N LEU A 24 -5.46 7.45 -9.29
CA LEU A 24 -4.83 7.69 -7.99
C LEU A 24 -5.83 7.89 -6.84
N GLU A 25 -7.13 7.85 -7.09
CA GLU A 25 -8.14 8.13 -6.07
C GLU A 25 -8.06 7.18 -4.86
N TYR A 26 -7.55 5.96 -5.05
CA TYR A 26 -7.27 5.03 -3.95
C TYR A 26 -6.24 5.56 -2.93
N ARG A 27 -5.43 6.57 -3.32
CA ARG A 27 -4.45 7.23 -2.44
C ARG A 27 -5.05 8.34 -1.59
N GLY A 28 -6.13 9.00 -2.04
CA GLY A 28 -6.80 10.09 -1.31
C GLY A 28 -8.05 10.55 -2.04
N TYR A 29 -9.09 10.87 -1.30
CA TYR A 29 -10.41 11.22 -1.83
C TYR A 29 -11.15 12.26 -0.98
N ASP A 30 -10.40 13.03 -0.17
CA ASP A 30 -10.99 14.07 0.70
C ASP A 30 -11.26 15.37 -0.06
N SER A 31 -10.41 15.69 -1.01
CA SER A 31 -10.55 16.81 -1.94
C SER A 31 -9.63 16.63 -3.14
N ALA A 32 -9.93 17.30 -4.24
CA ALA A 32 -9.12 17.26 -5.44
C ALA A 32 -9.10 18.59 -6.18
N GLY A 33 -8.17 18.77 -7.10
CA GLY A 33 -8.14 19.92 -7.98
C GLY A 33 -7.10 19.81 -9.08
N ILE A 34 -7.31 20.61 -10.11
CA ILE A 34 -6.42 20.77 -11.25
C ILE A 34 -6.15 22.25 -11.52
N PHE A 35 -4.99 22.51 -12.05
CA PHE A 35 -4.66 23.78 -12.72
C PHE A 35 -4.20 23.46 -14.13
N VAL A 36 -4.79 24.16 -15.11
CA VAL A 36 -4.51 23.98 -16.54
C VAL A 36 -4.23 25.33 -17.16
N SER A 37 -3.18 25.39 -17.99
CA SER A 37 -2.81 26.56 -18.77
C SER A 37 -2.92 26.27 -20.25
N ALA A 38 -3.65 27.14 -20.95
CA ALA A 38 -3.79 27.08 -22.40
C ALA A 38 -2.72 27.93 -23.11
N GLU A 39 -2.47 27.64 -24.38
CA GLU A 39 -1.49 28.36 -25.21
C GLU A 39 -1.84 29.84 -25.42
N ASP A 40 -3.12 30.18 -25.36
CA ASP A 40 -3.63 31.56 -25.45
C ASP A 40 -3.42 32.37 -24.17
N GLY A 41 -2.85 31.76 -23.12
CA GLY A 41 -2.59 32.36 -21.81
C GLY A 41 -3.77 32.33 -20.85
N GLN A 42 -4.88 31.66 -21.20
CA GLN A 42 -5.95 31.40 -20.24
C GLN A 42 -5.52 30.37 -19.21
N ASN A 43 -5.90 30.60 -17.97
CA ASN A 43 -5.54 29.76 -16.83
C ASN A 43 -6.80 29.33 -16.09
N TYR A 44 -6.93 28.05 -15.80
CA TYR A 44 -8.08 27.46 -15.15
C TYR A 44 -7.64 26.76 -13.86
N LEU A 45 -8.14 27.20 -12.72
CA LEU A 45 -7.97 26.53 -11.42
C LEU A 45 -9.32 26.01 -10.95
N VAL A 46 -9.50 24.71 -10.93
CA VAL A 46 -10.72 24.04 -10.46
C VAL A 46 -10.38 23.17 -9.27
N LYS A 47 -11.07 23.36 -8.16
CA LYS A 47 -10.84 22.63 -6.90
C LYS A 47 -12.18 22.23 -6.32
N GLU A 48 -12.30 21.03 -5.77
CA GLU A 48 -13.51 20.57 -5.11
C GLU A 48 -13.21 19.69 -3.89
N LYS A 49 -14.13 19.74 -2.92
CA LYS A 49 -14.15 18.82 -1.80
C LYS A 49 -14.83 17.52 -2.24
N GLY A 50 -14.23 16.37 -1.92
CA GLY A 50 -14.78 15.07 -2.25
C GLY A 50 -13.94 14.35 -3.31
N ARG A 51 -14.59 13.48 -4.08
CA ARG A 51 -13.97 12.56 -5.03
C ARG A 51 -13.65 13.23 -6.37
N ILE A 52 -12.88 12.52 -7.20
CA ILE A 52 -12.57 13.01 -8.56
C ILE A 52 -13.84 13.15 -9.41
N ALA A 53 -14.85 12.33 -9.18
CA ALA A 53 -16.15 12.46 -9.84
C ALA A 53 -16.83 13.81 -9.53
N ASP A 54 -16.67 14.34 -8.31
CA ASP A 54 -17.19 15.65 -7.92
C ASP A 54 -16.41 16.76 -8.63
N LEU A 55 -15.06 16.65 -8.64
CA LEU A 55 -14.19 17.57 -9.39
C LEU A 55 -14.54 17.60 -10.88
N ARG A 56 -14.74 16.43 -11.51
CA ARG A 56 -15.09 16.32 -12.93
C ARG A 56 -16.40 17.03 -13.28
N GLN A 57 -17.38 17.08 -12.37
CA GLN A 57 -18.63 17.83 -12.57
C GLN A 57 -18.40 19.34 -12.55
N GLU A 58 -17.41 19.82 -11.80
CA GLU A 58 -17.05 21.25 -11.73
C GLU A 58 -16.16 21.69 -12.91
N VAL A 59 -15.45 20.75 -13.54
CA VAL A 59 -14.63 21.03 -14.73
C VAL A 59 -15.56 21.13 -15.94
N GLY A 60 -15.76 22.36 -16.43
CA GLY A 60 -16.56 22.61 -17.62
C GLY A 60 -15.84 22.21 -18.92
N ASP A 61 -16.60 22.11 -20.02
CA ASP A 61 -16.08 21.78 -21.34
C ASP A 61 -15.08 22.84 -21.90
N ASP A 62 -15.04 24.01 -21.30
CA ASP A 62 -14.15 25.13 -21.65
C ASP A 62 -12.78 25.04 -20.98
N VAL A 63 -12.60 24.14 -20.00
CA VAL A 63 -11.31 23.90 -19.32
C VAL A 63 -10.41 23.01 -20.18
N HIS A 64 -9.57 23.61 -20.97
CA HIS A 64 -8.63 22.91 -21.84
C HIS A 64 -7.27 23.63 -21.88
N GLY A 65 -6.22 22.91 -22.20
CA GLY A 65 -4.87 23.46 -22.29
C GLY A 65 -3.83 22.41 -22.62
N SER A 66 -2.59 22.85 -22.75
CA SER A 66 -1.47 21.99 -23.13
C SER A 66 -0.54 21.63 -21.98
N THR A 67 -0.70 22.28 -20.84
CA THR A 67 0.12 22.03 -19.63
C THR A 67 -0.75 22.18 -18.40
N GLY A 68 -0.54 21.28 -17.43
CA GLY A 68 -1.28 21.37 -16.19
C GLY A 68 -0.74 20.46 -15.09
N ILE A 69 -1.23 20.71 -13.89
CA ILE A 69 -0.91 19.96 -12.67
C ILE A 69 -2.21 19.61 -11.94
N GLY A 70 -2.24 18.46 -11.30
CA GLY A 70 -3.41 18.00 -10.58
C GLY A 70 -3.07 17.20 -9.33
N HIS A 71 -4.03 17.15 -8.42
CA HIS A 71 -3.83 16.52 -7.12
C HIS A 71 -5.12 15.92 -6.57
N THR A 72 -5.01 14.76 -5.93
CA THR A 72 -6.04 14.21 -5.05
C THR A 72 -5.48 14.12 -3.64
N ARG A 73 -6.23 14.64 -2.66
CA ARG A 73 -5.74 14.91 -1.32
C ARG A 73 -6.27 13.92 -0.30
N TRP A 74 -5.36 13.47 0.55
CA TRP A 74 -5.63 12.93 1.88
C TRP A 74 -5.24 14.00 2.90
N ALA A 75 -6.19 14.47 3.71
CA ALA A 75 -5.97 15.59 4.60
C ALA A 75 -5.03 15.24 5.76
N THR A 76 -3.91 15.95 5.88
CA THR A 76 -2.96 15.92 7.01
C THR A 76 -3.05 17.21 7.82
N HIS A 77 -2.92 18.38 7.18
CA HIS A 77 -3.06 19.71 7.75
C HIS A 77 -4.27 20.43 7.17
N GLY A 78 -5.19 20.89 8.03
CA GLY A 78 -6.43 21.53 7.63
C GLY A 78 -7.53 20.56 7.19
N VAL A 79 -8.79 20.87 7.51
CA VAL A 79 -9.95 20.02 7.20
C VAL A 79 -10.16 19.85 5.68
N PRO A 80 -10.82 18.78 5.23
CA PRO A 80 -11.23 18.66 3.83
C PRO A 80 -12.16 19.81 3.42
N SER A 81 -11.64 20.68 2.56
CA SER A 81 -12.37 21.85 2.03
C SER A 81 -11.82 22.24 0.65
N ARG A 82 -12.54 23.07 -0.08
CA ARG A 82 -12.10 23.63 -1.37
C ARG A 82 -10.83 24.50 -1.20
N ASP A 83 -10.74 25.28 -0.13
CA ASP A 83 -9.58 26.15 0.14
C ASP A 83 -8.32 25.33 0.43
N ASN A 84 -8.47 24.25 1.21
CA ASN A 84 -7.35 23.35 1.56
C ASN A 84 -7.03 22.31 0.46
N ALA A 85 -7.81 22.23 -0.63
CA ALA A 85 -7.49 21.38 -1.77
C ALA A 85 -6.33 21.98 -2.58
N HIS A 86 -5.49 21.11 -3.17
CA HIS A 86 -4.45 21.50 -4.12
C HIS A 86 -5.00 21.60 -5.55
N PRO A 87 -4.36 22.34 -6.46
CA PRO A 87 -3.14 23.15 -6.30
C PRO A 87 -3.34 24.37 -5.41
N HIS A 88 -2.29 24.74 -4.64
CA HIS A 88 -2.22 26.05 -4.00
C HIS A 88 -1.59 27.07 -4.94
N VAL A 89 -2.02 28.32 -4.81
CA VAL A 89 -1.59 29.42 -5.68
C VAL A 89 -0.95 30.53 -4.85
N SER A 90 0.13 31.12 -5.36
CA SER A 90 0.74 32.31 -4.76
C SER A 90 -0.23 33.52 -4.75
N GLU A 91 -0.04 34.45 -3.82
CA GLU A 91 -0.91 35.65 -3.68
C GLU A 91 -0.98 36.48 -4.96
N ASP A 92 0.10 36.53 -5.74
CA ASP A 92 0.18 37.23 -7.02
C ASP A 92 -0.40 36.44 -8.21
N GLY A 93 -0.88 35.21 -7.99
CA GLY A 93 -1.47 34.36 -9.01
C GLY A 93 -0.49 33.75 -10.01
N ARG A 94 0.82 33.83 -9.76
CA ARG A 94 1.85 33.37 -10.69
C ARG A 94 2.20 31.90 -10.54
N PHE A 95 2.42 31.44 -9.31
CA PHE A 95 2.91 30.09 -9.03
C PHE A 95 1.80 29.18 -8.55
N TYR A 96 1.76 27.96 -9.08
CA TYR A 96 0.83 26.90 -8.68
C TYR A 96 1.63 25.69 -8.24
N LEU A 97 1.26 25.12 -7.08
CA LEU A 97 2.00 24.04 -6.45
C LEU A 97 1.05 22.93 -5.98
N VAL A 98 1.42 21.68 -6.29
CA VAL A 98 0.88 20.49 -5.64
C VAL A 98 1.96 19.80 -4.81
N HIS A 99 1.56 19.16 -3.72
CA HIS A 99 2.47 18.59 -2.73
C HIS A 99 1.92 17.30 -2.12
N ASN A 100 2.75 16.27 -2.08
CA ASN A 100 2.57 15.09 -1.25
C ASN A 100 3.65 15.09 -0.17
N GLY A 101 3.27 15.14 1.09
CA GLY A 101 4.23 15.13 2.20
C GLY A 101 3.80 16.01 3.37
N VAL A 102 4.75 16.28 4.26
CA VAL A 102 4.59 17.14 5.44
C VAL A 102 5.85 17.99 5.61
N ILE A 103 5.69 19.30 5.80
CA ILE A 103 6.79 20.25 6.03
C ILE A 103 6.88 20.58 7.51
N GLY A 104 7.84 19.99 8.22
CA GLY A 104 7.97 20.09 9.66
C GLY A 104 8.17 21.51 10.19
N ASN A 105 8.95 22.31 9.48
CA ASN A 105 9.27 23.69 9.89
C ASN A 105 8.40 24.78 9.23
N PHE A 106 7.24 24.43 8.64
CA PHE A 106 6.39 25.40 7.91
C PHE A 106 5.97 26.60 8.76
N ALA A 107 5.67 26.40 10.06
CA ALA A 107 5.27 27.47 10.96
C ALA A 107 6.40 28.48 11.22
N GLN A 108 7.66 27.99 11.32
CA GLN A 108 8.84 28.85 11.42
C GLN A 108 9.04 29.65 10.15
N LEU A 109 9.01 29.00 8.99
CA LEU A 109 9.18 29.65 7.67
C LEU A 109 8.10 30.71 7.43
N LYS A 110 6.86 30.42 7.80
CA LYS A 110 5.75 31.38 7.73
C LYS A 110 6.01 32.62 8.57
N ALA A 111 6.46 32.45 9.79
CA ALA A 111 6.71 33.55 10.73
C ALA A 111 7.93 34.41 10.28
N GLU A 112 8.95 33.79 9.68
CA GLU A 112 10.21 34.47 9.32
C GLU A 112 10.08 35.27 8.02
N TYR A 113 9.37 34.76 7.02
CA TYR A 113 9.38 35.32 5.65
C TYR A 113 8.03 35.88 5.19
N LEU A 114 6.90 35.48 5.80
CA LEU A 114 5.58 35.68 5.23
C LEU A 114 4.59 36.36 6.19
N ALA A 115 5.09 37.24 7.08
CA ALA A 115 4.28 37.92 8.09
C ALA A 115 3.15 38.78 7.50
N ASP A 116 3.33 39.33 6.30
CA ASP A 116 2.37 40.21 5.61
C ASP A 116 1.49 39.49 4.58
N VAL A 117 1.62 38.16 4.44
CA VAL A 117 0.87 37.36 3.44
C VAL A 117 -0.47 36.92 4.00
N ASN A 118 -1.54 37.11 3.22
CA ASN A 118 -2.88 36.64 3.55
C ASN A 118 -3.06 35.19 3.06
N PHE A 119 -3.00 34.23 3.98
CA PHE A 119 -3.21 32.81 3.69
C PHE A 119 -4.68 32.51 3.48
N LYS A 120 -4.98 31.68 2.46
CA LYS A 120 -6.34 31.21 2.13
C LYS A 120 -6.62 29.84 2.70
N SER A 121 -5.57 29.07 3.02
CA SER A 121 -5.66 27.72 3.52
C SER A 121 -4.93 27.54 4.86
N GLU A 122 -5.17 26.39 5.48
CA GLU A 122 -4.51 25.95 6.72
C GLU A 122 -3.35 24.99 6.43
N THR A 123 -2.96 24.84 5.15
CA THR A 123 -1.97 23.83 4.74
C THR A 123 -0.54 24.36 4.83
N ASP A 124 0.40 23.48 5.14
CA ASP A 124 1.83 23.70 5.05
C ASP A 124 2.28 24.00 3.60
N THR A 125 1.57 23.45 2.62
CA THR A 125 1.84 23.63 1.19
C THR A 125 1.68 25.07 0.72
N GLU A 126 0.68 25.79 1.22
CA GLU A 126 0.51 27.19 0.86
C GLU A 126 1.72 28.03 1.30
N VAL A 127 2.33 27.71 2.44
CA VAL A 127 3.57 28.37 2.89
C VAL A 127 4.69 28.24 1.85
N ILE A 128 4.83 27.05 1.26
CA ILE A 128 5.87 26.79 0.25
C ILE A 128 5.65 27.62 -1.02
N VAL A 129 4.44 27.66 -1.57
CA VAL A 129 4.19 28.43 -2.79
C VAL A 129 4.32 29.94 -2.56
N GLN A 130 3.95 30.42 -1.38
CA GLN A 130 4.13 31.83 -1.00
C GLN A 130 5.62 32.19 -0.83
N LEU A 131 6.45 31.30 -0.29
CA LEU A 131 7.91 31.48 -0.22
C LEU A 131 8.55 31.57 -1.60
N ILE A 132 8.13 30.71 -2.54
CA ILE A 132 8.62 30.77 -3.93
C ILE A 132 8.30 32.13 -4.54
N ALA A 133 7.08 32.64 -4.36
CA ALA A 133 6.69 33.96 -4.83
C ALA A 133 7.47 35.09 -4.13
N HIS A 134 7.75 34.97 -2.83
CA HIS A 134 8.54 35.91 -2.06
C HIS A 134 9.95 36.04 -2.65
N PHE A 135 10.68 34.96 -2.86
CA PHE A 135 12.03 35.01 -3.45
C PHE A 135 12.02 35.40 -4.92
N ALA A 136 10.98 35.08 -5.67
CA ALA A 136 10.83 35.58 -7.04
C ALA A 136 10.63 37.10 -7.09
N LYS A 137 9.90 37.70 -6.14
CA LYS A 137 9.78 39.17 -5.99
C LYS A 137 11.11 39.83 -5.63
N GLU A 138 12.03 39.12 -4.98
CA GLU A 138 13.39 39.58 -4.71
C GLU A 138 14.32 39.50 -5.94
N GLY A 139 13.82 39.04 -7.09
CA GLY A 139 14.54 39.03 -8.37
C GLY A 139 15.12 37.68 -8.78
N MET A 140 14.80 36.60 -8.05
CA MET A 140 15.16 35.24 -8.47
C MET A 140 14.25 34.78 -9.61
N ASP A 141 14.78 34.00 -10.55
CA ASP A 141 13.94 33.25 -11.49
C ASP A 141 13.19 32.10 -10.78
N ALA A 142 12.20 31.51 -11.43
CA ALA A 142 11.37 30.48 -10.85
C ALA A 142 12.15 29.27 -10.30
N LYS A 143 13.17 28.80 -11.06
CA LYS A 143 14.03 27.68 -10.66
C LYS A 143 14.89 28.04 -9.45
N ALA A 144 15.51 29.22 -9.46
CA ALA A 144 16.34 29.68 -8.36
C ALA A 144 15.52 29.88 -7.07
N ALA A 145 14.32 30.48 -7.17
CA ALA A 145 13.40 30.64 -6.05
C ALA A 145 12.96 29.28 -5.49
N PHE A 146 12.63 28.33 -6.35
CA PHE A 146 12.28 26.97 -5.95
C PHE A 146 13.43 26.28 -5.20
N LYS A 147 14.65 26.27 -5.78
CA LYS A 147 15.86 25.72 -5.12
C LYS A 147 16.15 26.39 -3.78
N LYS A 148 15.95 27.71 -3.69
CA LYS A 148 16.12 28.46 -2.43
C LYS A 148 15.16 27.97 -1.36
N VAL A 149 13.89 27.78 -1.69
CA VAL A 149 12.88 27.26 -0.77
C VAL A 149 13.23 25.83 -0.31
N LEU A 150 13.64 24.95 -1.23
CA LEU A 150 14.07 23.58 -0.88
C LEU A 150 15.24 23.58 0.13
N SER A 151 16.14 24.55 0.06
CA SER A 151 17.25 24.68 1.00
C SER A 151 16.84 25.15 2.40
N LEU A 152 15.64 25.69 2.56
CA LEU A 152 15.08 26.16 3.84
C LEU A 152 14.21 25.09 4.52
N VAL A 153 13.71 24.10 3.76
CA VAL A 153 12.93 23.00 4.29
C VAL A 153 13.83 22.07 5.11
N ASP A 154 13.44 21.81 6.35
CA ASP A 154 14.24 20.99 7.26
C ASP A 154 14.41 19.54 6.78
N THR A 155 15.39 18.82 7.35
CA THR A 155 15.73 17.47 6.91
C THR A 155 14.72 16.42 7.37
N SER A 156 13.88 16.72 8.36
CA SER A 156 12.82 15.83 8.84
C SER A 156 11.62 15.77 7.90
N SER A 157 11.43 16.84 7.09
CA SER A 157 10.31 16.98 6.16
C SER A 157 10.34 15.94 5.05
N SER A 158 9.16 15.46 4.69
CA SER A 158 8.91 14.66 3.49
C SER A 158 8.16 15.50 2.45
N TYR A 159 8.57 15.44 1.18
CA TYR A 159 7.87 16.13 0.11
C TYR A 159 8.04 15.49 -1.26
N ALA A 160 7.02 15.61 -2.08
CA ALA A 160 7.06 15.54 -3.53
C ALA A 160 6.33 16.79 -4.04
N PHE A 161 7.06 17.70 -4.65
CA PHE A 161 6.57 18.96 -5.19
C PHE A 161 6.49 18.91 -6.71
N LEU A 162 5.38 19.42 -7.24
CA LEU A 162 5.24 19.75 -8.65
C LEU A 162 4.76 21.20 -8.73
N LEU A 163 5.63 22.06 -9.26
CA LEU A 163 5.44 23.49 -9.38
C LEU A 163 5.26 23.90 -10.84
N MET A 164 4.34 24.81 -11.08
CA MET A 164 4.14 25.46 -12.37
C MET A 164 4.21 26.99 -12.21
N ASP A 165 4.96 27.66 -13.07
CA ASP A 165 4.96 29.12 -13.24
C ASP A 165 4.04 29.47 -14.42
N SER A 166 2.89 30.07 -14.16
CA SER A 166 1.91 30.42 -15.20
C SER A 166 2.39 31.52 -16.16
N GLN A 167 3.49 32.20 -15.84
CA GLN A 167 4.11 33.21 -16.71
C GLN A 167 5.22 32.62 -17.59
N ALA A 168 5.60 31.35 -17.38
CA ALA A 168 6.58 30.67 -18.22
C ALA A 168 5.99 30.37 -19.60
N LYS A 169 6.65 30.87 -20.66
CA LYS A 169 6.19 30.71 -22.05
C LYS A 169 6.51 29.37 -22.67
N ASP A 170 7.38 28.59 -22.03
CA ASP A 170 7.89 27.31 -22.50
C ASP A 170 7.19 26.11 -21.83
N HIS A 171 6.07 26.35 -21.15
CA HIS A 171 5.30 25.32 -20.45
C HIS A 171 6.13 24.47 -19.47
N THR A 172 7.10 25.08 -18.80
CA THR A 172 8.02 24.43 -17.89
C THR A 172 7.33 24.03 -16.59
N LEU A 173 7.59 22.79 -16.15
CA LEU A 173 7.27 22.25 -14.83
C LEU A 173 8.56 22.06 -14.02
N TYR A 174 8.50 22.34 -12.72
CA TYR A 174 9.61 22.10 -11.80
C TYR A 174 9.21 21.05 -10.78
N VAL A 175 10.10 20.09 -10.54
CA VAL A 175 9.84 18.94 -9.68
C VAL A 175 10.99 18.76 -8.70
N ALA A 176 10.67 18.43 -7.46
CA ALA A 176 11.63 17.98 -6.46
C ALA A 176 10.95 17.01 -5.48
N LYS A 177 11.71 16.06 -4.94
CA LYS A 177 11.20 15.16 -3.92
C LYS A 177 12.22 14.87 -2.81
N ARG A 178 11.68 14.49 -1.66
CA ARG A 178 12.40 13.87 -0.54
C ARG A 178 11.45 12.93 0.18
N LYS A 179 11.83 11.66 0.30
CA LYS A 179 11.06 10.56 0.94
C LYS A 179 9.74 10.19 0.24
N SER A 180 9.01 11.11 -0.37
CA SER A 180 7.74 10.85 -1.07
C SER A 180 7.96 10.41 -2.52
N PRO A 181 7.20 9.44 -3.06
CA PRO A 181 7.40 8.92 -4.42
C PRO A 181 6.96 9.94 -5.49
N LEU A 182 7.76 10.06 -6.55
CA LEU A 182 7.44 10.84 -7.75
C LEU A 182 8.26 10.32 -8.93
N LEU A 183 7.62 10.20 -10.10
CA LEU A 183 8.16 9.71 -11.35
C LEU A 183 7.92 10.72 -12.47
N ILE A 184 8.75 10.68 -13.50
CA ILE A 184 8.56 11.44 -14.74
C ILE A 184 8.35 10.45 -15.86
N GLY A 185 7.20 10.48 -16.50
CA GLY A 185 6.94 9.73 -17.72
C GLY A 185 7.40 10.48 -18.94
N VAL A 186 8.18 9.81 -19.80
CA VAL A 186 8.77 10.40 -21.00
C VAL A 186 7.94 10.04 -22.22
N GLY A 187 7.61 11.03 -23.04
CA GLY A 187 6.90 10.85 -24.30
C GLY A 187 7.58 11.55 -25.46
N LYS A 188 6.99 11.40 -26.64
CA LYS A 188 7.44 12.13 -27.83
C LYS A 188 6.74 13.49 -27.87
N ASP A 189 7.51 14.56 -27.74
CA ASP A 189 7.03 15.96 -27.72
C ASP A 189 6.08 16.29 -26.54
N PHE A 190 6.12 15.49 -25.49
CA PHE A 190 5.42 15.74 -24.22
C PHE A 190 6.11 14.99 -23.07
N ASN A 191 5.88 15.43 -21.84
CA ASN A 191 6.27 14.70 -20.64
C ASN A 191 5.17 14.77 -19.59
N VAL A 192 5.15 13.77 -18.69
CA VAL A 192 4.19 13.69 -17.59
C VAL A 192 4.91 13.51 -16.25
N VAL A 193 4.24 13.87 -15.18
CA VAL A 193 4.70 13.67 -13.79
C VAL A 193 3.61 12.90 -13.05
N CYS A 194 3.99 11.90 -12.28
CA CYS A 194 3.02 11.16 -11.46
C CYS A 194 3.64 10.60 -10.18
N SER A 195 2.84 10.51 -9.14
CA SER A 195 3.26 9.86 -7.89
C SER A 195 3.22 8.33 -7.97
N ASP A 196 2.61 7.78 -9.04
CA ASP A 196 2.55 6.35 -9.36
C ASP A 196 2.40 6.17 -10.86
N ALA A 197 3.19 5.27 -11.45
CA ALA A 197 3.16 5.00 -12.89
C ALA A 197 1.76 4.62 -13.41
N MET A 198 0.96 3.93 -12.59
CA MET A 198 -0.42 3.52 -12.93
C MET A 198 -1.30 4.69 -13.39
N ALA A 199 -1.03 5.91 -12.91
CA ALA A 199 -1.77 7.09 -13.31
C ALA A 199 -1.60 7.44 -14.80
N MET A 200 -0.46 7.08 -15.39
CA MET A 200 -0.03 7.55 -16.70
C MET A 200 0.23 6.43 -17.72
N LEU A 201 -0.07 5.16 -17.40
CA LEU A 201 0.16 4.03 -18.33
C LEU A 201 -0.62 4.15 -19.65
N ASN A 202 -1.75 4.86 -19.68
CA ASN A 202 -2.48 5.15 -20.90
C ASN A 202 -1.77 6.19 -21.81
N VAL A 203 -0.74 6.87 -21.30
CA VAL A 203 -0.04 7.97 -21.96
C VAL A 203 1.39 7.56 -22.33
N THR A 204 2.10 6.93 -21.38
CA THR A 204 3.47 6.42 -21.59
C THR A 204 3.75 5.23 -20.68
N HIS A 205 4.65 4.35 -21.13
CA HIS A 205 5.19 3.24 -20.36
C HIS A 205 6.65 3.46 -19.91
N ASP A 206 7.30 4.54 -20.36
CA ASP A 206 8.71 4.83 -20.08
C ASP A 206 8.82 5.91 -19.01
N PHE A 207 9.45 5.58 -17.88
CA PHE A 207 9.55 6.46 -16.72
C PHE A 207 10.99 6.67 -16.27
N LEU A 208 11.28 7.90 -15.83
CA LEU A 208 12.49 8.28 -15.12
C LEU A 208 12.21 8.35 -13.62
N GLU A 209 13.11 7.80 -12.84
CA GLU A 209 13.11 7.94 -11.40
C GLU A 209 13.77 9.26 -10.98
N ILE A 210 13.32 9.83 -9.86
CA ILE A 210 13.93 11.00 -9.23
C ILE A 210 14.48 10.56 -7.86
N ALA A 211 15.74 10.90 -7.58
CA ALA A 211 16.32 10.66 -6.26
C ALA A 211 15.98 11.78 -5.27
N ASP A 212 16.11 11.50 -3.98
CA ASP A 212 15.89 12.50 -2.94
C ASP A 212 16.89 13.65 -3.06
N GLY A 213 16.37 14.88 -3.09
CA GLY A 213 17.20 16.10 -3.22
C GLY A 213 17.50 16.54 -4.65
N GLU A 214 17.16 15.74 -5.65
CA GLU A 214 17.24 16.18 -7.05
C GLU A 214 16.17 17.23 -7.38
N VAL A 215 16.51 18.14 -8.30
CA VAL A 215 15.60 19.14 -8.88
C VAL A 215 15.51 18.92 -10.37
N VAL A 216 14.29 18.79 -10.86
CA VAL A 216 14.04 18.49 -12.27
C VAL A 216 13.31 19.65 -12.94
N THR A 217 13.78 20.02 -14.12
CA THR A 217 13.13 20.97 -15.02
C THR A 217 12.57 20.20 -16.20
N ILE A 218 11.27 20.30 -16.44
CA ILE A 218 10.55 19.51 -17.45
C ILE A 218 9.90 20.48 -18.44
N THR A 219 10.18 20.28 -19.72
CA THR A 219 9.50 20.92 -20.84
C THR A 219 8.84 19.87 -21.74
N PRO A 220 8.04 20.23 -22.73
CA PRO A 220 7.54 19.25 -23.70
C PRO A 220 8.65 18.46 -24.40
N ALA A 221 9.82 19.05 -24.59
CA ALA A 221 10.92 18.48 -25.37
C ALA A 221 12.06 17.89 -24.54
N SER A 222 12.15 18.21 -23.23
CA SER A 222 13.29 17.80 -22.41
C SER A 222 12.93 17.52 -20.96
N VAL A 223 13.76 16.68 -20.33
CA VAL A 223 13.81 16.46 -18.88
C VAL A 223 15.24 16.67 -18.42
N ASP A 224 15.49 17.71 -17.66
CA ASP A 224 16.80 18.07 -17.13
C ASP A 224 16.84 17.84 -15.62
N ILE A 225 17.65 16.88 -15.16
CA ILE A 225 17.81 16.51 -13.76
C ILE A 225 19.10 17.10 -13.22
N GLU A 226 19.03 17.73 -12.04
CA GLU A 226 20.19 18.26 -11.31
C GLU A 226 20.21 17.65 -9.90
N ASP A 227 21.40 17.28 -9.44
CA ASP A 227 21.61 16.84 -8.04
C ASP A 227 21.54 18.04 -7.05
N ALA A 228 21.74 17.76 -5.77
CA ALA A 228 21.71 18.78 -4.72
C ALA A 228 22.83 19.85 -4.89
N GLU A 229 23.94 19.49 -5.51
CA GLU A 229 25.07 20.36 -5.82
C GLU A 229 24.88 21.15 -7.13
N GLY A 230 23.84 20.81 -7.92
CA GLY A 230 23.53 21.45 -9.19
C GLY A 230 24.24 20.84 -10.40
N ASN A 231 24.82 19.65 -10.25
CA ASN A 231 25.41 18.93 -11.36
C ASN A 231 24.34 18.22 -12.18
N LYS A 232 24.50 18.19 -13.51
CA LYS A 232 23.58 17.47 -14.39
C LYS A 232 23.65 15.96 -14.14
N VAL A 233 22.50 15.33 -13.96
CA VAL A 233 22.34 13.87 -13.81
C VAL A 233 21.77 13.30 -15.10
N GLU A 234 22.43 12.30 -15.67
CA GLU A 234 21.90 11.54 -16.81
C GLU A 234 21.33 10.21 -16.31
N ARG A 235 20.10 9.90 -16.71
CA ARG A 235 19.39 8.70 -16.29
C ARG A 235 18.59 8.12 -17.46
N ALA A 236 18.71 6.80 -17.65
CA ALA A 236 17.89 6.10 -18.62
C ALA A 236 16.49 5.83 -18.07
N PRO A 237 15.43 5.95 -18.88
CA PRO A 237 14.10 5.55 -18.47
C PRO A 237 14.01 4.03 -18.30
N PHE A 238 13.16 3.59 -17.37
CA PHE A 238 12.76 2.19 -17.23
C PHE A 238 11.37 1.98 -17.83
N HIS A 239 11.11 0.80 -18.35
CA HIS A 239 9.82 0.43 -18.95
C HIS A 239 8.92 -0.28 -17.94
N VAL A 240 7.62 0.04 -17.95
CA VAL A 240 6.59 -0.59 -17.11
C VAL A 240 5.68 -1.45 -17.99
N ASP A 241 5.81 -2.76 -17.89
CA ASP A 241 5.06 -3.75 -18.68
C ASP A 241 3.64 -4.06 -18.14
N THR A 242 3.10 -3.28 -17.24
CA THR A 242 1.79 -3.53 -16.66
C THR A 242 0.69 -3.15 -17.64
N ASP A 243 -0.21 -4.10 -17.93
CA ASP A 243 -1.40 -3.83 -18.74
C ASP A 243 -2.41 -2.98 -17.93
N ALA A 244 -2.77 -1.82 -18.46
CA ALA A 244 -3.77 -0.93 -17.85
C ALA A 244 -5.14 -1.61 -17.69
N SER A 245 -5.49 -2.58 -18.58
CA SER A 245 -6.74 -3.34 -18.51
C SER A 245 -6.81 -4.27 -17.30
N ALA A 246 -5.68 -4.72 -16.77
CA ALA A 246 -5.64 -5.55 -15.56
C ALA A 246 -6.17 -4.81 -14.32
N ALA A 247 -6.14 -3.49 -14.31
CA ALA A 247 -6.69 -2.64 -13.26
C ALA A 247 -8.20 -2.36 -13.41
N GLU A 248 -8.88 -2.92 -14.42
CA GLU A 248 -10.32 -2.71 -14.59
C GLU A 248 -11.13 -3.60 -13.64
N LYS A 249 -12.23 -3.05 -13.14
CA LYS A 249 -13.13 -3.76 -12.21
C LYS A 249 -13.94 -4.88 -12.88
N GLY A 250 -14.17 -4.76 -14.19
CA GLY A 250 -14.97 -5.72 -14.94
C GLY A 250 -16.42 -5.79 -14.46
N ALA A 251 -16.96 -7.00 -14.35
CA ALA A 251 -18.34 -7.24 -13.91
C ALA A 251 -18.55 -7.19 -12.38
N TYR A 252 -17.52 -6.99 -11.61
CA TYR A 252 -17.62 -6.94 -10.15
C TYR A 252 -18.20 -5.60 -9.67
N GLU A 253 -18.99 -5.64 -8.60
CA GLU A 253 -19.52 -4.44 -7.97
C GLU A 253 -18.40 -3.64 -7.26
N PHE A 254 -17.46 -4.36 -6.61
CA PHE A 254 -16.31 -3.81 -5.89
C PHE A 254 -15.02 -4.55 -6.26
N TYR A 255 -13.89 -3.84 -6.23
CA TYR A 255 -12.56 -4.41 -6.46
C TYR A 255 -12.20 -5.47 -5.42
N MET A 256 -12.53 -5.26 -4.15
CA MET A 256 -12.20 -6.21 -3.09
C MET A 256 -12.71 -7.62 -3.41
N LEU A 257 -13.94 -7.78 -3.94
CA LEU A 257 -14.45 -9.11 -4.31
C LEU A 257 -13.69 -9.69 -5.49
N LYS A 258 -13.38 -8.86 -6.52
CA LYS A 258 -12.54 -9.28 -7.65
C LYS A 258 -11.18 -9.79 -7.15
N GLU A 259 -10.54 -9.05 -6.26
CA GLU A 259 -9.21 -9.36 -5.71
C GLU A 259 -9.23 -10.60 -4.80
N ILE A 260 -10.34 -10.86 -4.10
CA ILE A 260 -10.55 -12.13 -3.38
C ILE A 260 -10.69 -13.29 -4.38
N ASP A 261 -11.48 -13.12 -5.44
CA ASP A 261 -11.72 -14.13 -6.48
C ASP A 261 -10.44 -14.41 -7.33
N GLU A 262 -9.48 -13.49 -7.36
CA GLU A 262 -8.20 -13.63 -8.08
C GLU A 262 -7.15 -14.45 -7.30
N GLN A 263 -7.28 -14.64 -5.98
CA GLN A 263 -6.27 -15.33 -5.17
C GLN A 263 -5.89 -16.73 -5.67
N PRO A 264 -6.83 -17.58 -6.13
CA PRO A 264 -6.46 -18.87 -6.72
C PRO A 264 -5.53 -18.73 -7.93
N ALA A 265 -5.76 -17.72 -8.78
CA ALA A 265 -4.92 -17.45 -9.94
C ALA A 265 -3.53 -16.92 -9.52
N VAL A 266 -3.45 -16.12 -8.47
CA VAL A 266 -2.17 -15.64 -7.90
C VAL A 266 -1.33 -16.82 -7.44
N MET A 267 -1.88 -17.80 -6.73
CA MET A 267 -1.14 -19.01 -6.30
C MET A 267 -0.55 -19.77 -7.50
N ARG A 268 -1.34 -19.97 -8.56
CA ARG A 268 -0.87 -20.62 -9.79
C ARG A 268 0.20 -19.79 -10.52
N THR A 269 0.07 -18.47 -10.51
CA THR A 269 1.09 -17.58 -11.10
C THR A 269 2.40 -17.65 -10.32
N LEU A 270 2.37 -17.68 -9.00
CA LEU A 270 3.57 -17.84 -8.16
C LEU A 270 4.27 -19.18 -8.41
N GLU A 271 3.48 -20.27 -8.56
CA GLU A 271 4.02 -21.55 -8.95
C GLU A 271 4.79 -21.46 -10.29
N GLN A 272 4.20 -20.85 -11.32
CA GLN A 272 4.82 -20.68 -12.63
C GLN A 272 6.04 -19.74 -12.62
N LYS A 273 6.07 -18.74 -11.74
CA LYS A 273 7.16 -17.74 -11.68
C LYS A 273 8.35 -18.19 -10.84
N TYR A 274 8.11 -18.99 -9.81
CA TYR A 274 9.11 -19.37 -8.83
C TYR A 274 9.58 -20.84 -8.94
N PHE A 275 9.01 -21.62 -9.86
CA PHE A 275 9.45 -23.00 -10.09
C PHE A 275 9.65 -23.25 -11.59
N ASP A 276 10.66 -24.07 -11.90
CA ASP A 276 10.86 -24.61 -13.24
C ASP A 276 10.00 -25.89 -13.48
N GLU A 277 10.04 -26.43 -14.70
CA GLU A 277 9.30 -27.64 -15.06
C GLU A 277 9.74 -28.89 -14.25
N ALA A 278 10.93 -28.88 -13.67
CA ALA A 278 11.46 -29.93 -12.82
C ALA A 278 11.12 -29.72 -11.33
N GLY A 279 10.47 -28.63 -10.98
CA GLY A 279 10.11 -28.26 -9.60
C GLY A 279 11.25 -27.61 -8.80
N ASN A 280 12.32 -27.17 -9.47
CA ASN A 280 13.37 -26.41 -8.81
C ASN A 280 12.94 -24.96 -8.56
N ILE A 281 13.35 -24.42 -7.42
CA ILE A 281 13.01 -23.04 -7.03
C ILE A 281 13.89 -22.04 -7.78
N LEU A 282 13.27 -21.09 -8.46
CA LEU A 282 13.90 -20.02 -9.25
C LEU A 282 14.08 -18.76 -8.38
N ILE A 283 14.99 -18.82 -7.41
CA ILE A 283 15.44 -17.68 -6.61
C ILE A 283 16.95 -17.53 -6.82
N ASP A 284 17.41 -16.29 -7.05
CA ASP A 284 18.81 -15.98 -7.32
C ASP A 284 19.73 -16.53 -6.23
N GLN A 285 20.84 -17.12 -6.65
CA GLN A 285 21.78 -17.76 -5.73
C GLN A 285 22.41 -16.77 -4.76
N ASP A 286 22.67 -15.53 -5.18
CA ASP A 286 23.23 -14.47 -4.33
C ASP A 286 22.30 -14.14 -3.16
N LEU A 287 20.98 -14.08 -3.39
CA LEU A 287 20.00 -13.92 -2.33
C LEU A 287 19.99 -15.13 -1.40
N ARG A 288 20.01 -16.36 -1.96
CA ARG A 288 20.01 -17.60 -1.17
C ARG A 288 21.26 -17.68 -0.28
N ASP A 289 22.42 -17.32 -0.81
CA ASP A 289 23.68 -17.31 -0.05
C ASP A 289 23.64 -16.26 1.07
N ALA A 290 23.18 -15.06 0.78
CA ALA A 290 23.09 -13.97 1.76
C ALA A 290 22.13 -14.29 2.91
N ILE A 291 20.92 -14.80 2.61
CA ILE A 291 19.93 -15.12 3.64
C ILE A 291 20.33 -16.37 4.46
N ASN A 292 20.99 -17.33 3.86
CA ASN A 292 21.49 -18.53 4.55
C ASN A 292 22.72 -18.25 5.44
N ALA A 293 23.45 -17.16 5.20
CA ALA A 293 24.53 -16.70 6.07
C ALA A 293 24.01 -16.05 7.38
N ALA A 294 22.73 -15.73 7.45
CA ALA A 294 22.12 -15.10 8.60
C ALA A 294 21.90 -16.08 9.76
N ASP A 295 22.07 -15.58 10.98
CA ASP A 295 21.75 -16.31 12.22
C ASP A 295 20.33 -16.01 12.73
N ARG A 296 19.72 -14.94 12.22
CA ARG A 296 18.34 -14.53 12.53
C ARG A 296 17.76 -13.68 11.42
N LEU A 297 16.46 -13.89 11.16
CA LEU A 297 15.68 -13.04 10.27
C LEU A 297 14.86 -12.02 11.06
N TYR A 298 14.76 -10.80 10.54
CA TYR A 298 13.92 -9.73 11.06
C TYR A 298 12.93 -9.31 9.97
N ILE A 299 11.67 -9.67 10.15
CA ILE A 299 10.58 -9.25 9.25
C ILE A 299 10.04 -7.92 9.77
N VAL A 300 10.05 -6.90 8.92
CA VAL A 300 9.57 -5.55 9.23
C VAL A 300 8.44 -5.20 8.28
N ALA A 301 7.27 -4.88 8.84
CA ALA A 301 6.08 -4.61 8.05
C ALA A 301 5.03 -3.78 8.81
N ALA A 302 3.97 -3.38 8.13
CA ALA A 302 2.82 -2.67 8.69
C ALA A 302 1.49 -3.34 8.30
N GLY A 303 0.49 -3.27 9.17
CA GLY A 303 -0.87 -3.71 8.91
C GLY A 303 -0.98 -5.17 8.45
N THR A 304 -1.68 -5.39 7.35
CA THR A 304 -1.86 -6.71 6.73
C THR A 304 -0.53 -7.42 6.42
N SER A 305 0.48 -6.69 5.97
CA SER A 305 1.81 -7.26 5.72
C SER A 305 2.51 -7.70 7.01
N TYR A 306 2.30 -7.00 8.14
CA TYR A 306 2.78 -7.46 9.45
C TYR A 306 2.13 -8.79 9.84
N HIS A 307 0.83 -8.97 9.59
CA HIS A 307 0.14 -10.24 9.85
C HIS A 307 0.63 -11.36 8.91
N ALA A 308 0.97 -11.06 7.66
CA ALA A 308 1.60 -12.03 6.77
C ALA A 308 2.96 -12.49 7.33
N GLY A 309 3.77 -11.55 7.82
CA GLY A 309 5.05 -11.84 8.47
C GLY A 309 4.92 -12.73 9.71
N LEU A 310 3.83 -12.64 10.49
CA LEU A 310 3.59 -13.56 11.62
C LEU A 310 3.47 -15.01 11.13
N VAL A 311 2.73 -15.23 10.03
CA VAL A 311 2.67 -16.55 9.39
C VAL A 311 4.03 -16.94 8.80
N GLY A 312 4.73 -15.99 8.16
CA GLY A 312 6.08 -16.17 7.61
C GLY A 312 7.10 -16.65 8.67
N LYS A 313 7.03 -16.11 9.89
CA LYS A 313 7.85 -16.57 11.02
C LYS A 313 7.68 -18.07 11.26
N GLU A 314 6.45 -18.56 11.31
CA GLU A 314 6.17 -19.98 11.48
C GLU A 314 6.78 -20.83 10.34
N LEU A 315 6.72 -20.31 9.10
CA LEU A 315 7.29 -20.98 7.93
C LEU A 315 8.82 -21.05 8.00
N PHE A 316 9.49 -19.93 8.28
CA PHE A 316 10.96 -19.90 8.37
C PHE A 316 11.49 -20.74 9.54
N GLU A 317 10.85 -20.70 10.70
CA GLU A 317 11.27 -21.48 11.85
C GLU A 317 11.04 -22.99 11.64
N LYS A 318 9.91 -23.39 11.04
CA LYS A 318 9.55 -24.82 10.88
C LYS A 318 10.17 -25.47 9.65
N ILE A 319 10.35 -24.73 8.54
CA ILE A 319 10.86 -25.29 7.27
C ILE A 319 12.37 -25.03 7.12
N ALA A 320 12.82 -23.81 7.42
CA ALA A 320 14.22 -23.40 7.24
C ALA A 320 15.06 -23.50 8.52
N GLY A 321 14.45 -23.71 9.68
CA GLY A 321 15.16 -23.82 10.97
C GLY A 321 15.92 -22.55 11.36
N VAL A 322 15.40 -21.37 11.03
CA VAL A 322 16.04 -20.08 11.31
C VAL A 322 15.16 -19.28 12.27
N PRO A 323 15.72 -18.82 13.41
CA PRO A 323 15.02 -17.92 14.32
C PRO A 323 14.56 -16.67 13.59
N THR A 324 13.29 -16.31 13.74
CA THR A 324 12.68 -15.21 13.02
C THR A 324 11.90 -14.32 13.98
N GLU A 325 12.11 -13.02 13.91
CA GLU A 325 11.36 -12.00 14.63
C GLU A 325 10.50 -11.18 13.66
N VAL A 326 9.33 -10.74 14.12
CA VAL A 326 8.41 -9.92 13.31
C VAL A 326 8.12 -8.63 14.06
N HIS A 327 8.29 -7.51 13.39
CA HIS A 327 8.17 -6.20 13.99
C HIS A 327 7.25 -5.28 13.19
N VAL A 328 6.45 -4.49 13.92
CA VAL A 328 5.72 -3.37 13.34
C VAL A 328 6.72 -2.29 12.95
N ALA A 329 6.67 -1.83 11.70
CA ALA A 329 7.67 -0.92 11.15
C ALA A 329 7.78 0.41 11.94
N SER A 330 6.65 1.03 12.30
CA SER A 330 6.62 2.28 13.08
C SER A 330 7.31 2.16 14.43
N GLU A 331 7.18 0.99 15.10
CA GLU A 331 7.84 0.76 16.39
C GLU A 331 9.33 0.47 16.21
N PHE A 332 9.69 -0.32 15.20
CA PHE A 332 11.08 -0.67 14.94
C PHE A 332 11.94 0.55 14.56
N ALA A 333 11.38 1.50 13.83
CA ALA A 333 12.07 2.71 13.40
C ALA A 333 12.67 3.50 14.58
N TYR A 334 11.95 3.54 15.70
CA TYR A 334 12.35 4.30 16.90
C TYR A 334 12.88 3.44 18.04
N ASN A 335 12.57 2.14 18.05
CA ASN A 335 12.95 1.20 19.10
C ASN A 335 13.58 -0.06 18.49
N MET A 336 14.68 0.11 17.75
CA MET A 336 15.40 -1.02 17.17
C MET A 336 15.86 -1.98 18.28
N PRO A 337 15.52 -3.28 18.21
CA PRO A 337 15.93 -4.26 19.21
C PRO A 337 17.45 -4.51 19.14
N LEU A 338 17.97 -5.23 20.13
CA LEU A 338 19.34 -5.73 20.04
C LEU A 338 19.41 -6.76 18.91
N LEU A 339 20.18 -6.43 17.90
CA LEU A 339 20.33 -7.28 16.73
C LEU A 339 21.25 -8.47 17.00
N SER A 340 21.03 -9.57 16.31
CA SER A 340 21.92 -10.72 16.29
C SER A 340 23.27 -10.39 15.62
N ALA A 341 24.22 -11.32 15.64
CA ALA A 341 25.55 -11.08 15.08
C ALA A 341 25.53 -10.97 13.54
N LYS A 342 24.60 -11.68 12.89
CA LYS A 342 24.42 -11.72 11.44
C LYS A 342 22.93 -11.58 11.08
N PRO A 343 22.35 -10.40 11.29
CA PRO A 343 20.94 -10.20 10.98
C PRO A 343 20.71 -10.15 9.47
N PHE A 344 19.55 -10.61 9.01
CA PHE A 344 19.02 -10.38 7.67
C PHE A 344 17.62 -9.81 7.78
N PHE A 345 17.32 -8.74 7.03
CA PHE A 345 16.07 -8.02 7.11
C PHE A 345 15.16 -8.34 5.92
N ILE A 346 13.88 -8.62 6.21
CA ILE A 346 12.84 -8.84 5.21
C ILE A 346 11.76 -7.76 5.39
N PHE A 347 11.55 -6.95 4.35
CA PHE A 347 10.49 -5.94 4.32
C PHE A 347 9.31 -6.48 3.52
N LEU A 348 8.15 -6.66 4.17
CA LEU A 348 6.92 -7.03 3.50
C LEU A 348 6.08 -5.78 3.26
N THR A 349 5.67 -5.56 2.01
CA THR A 349 4.86 -4.42 1.62
C THR A 349 4.10 -4.71 0.33
N GLN A 350 2.84 -4.30 0.25
CA GLN A 350 2.09 -4.43 -1.01
C GLN A 350 2.58 -3.43 -2.05
N SER A 351 2.70 -2.16 -1.66
CA SER A 351 3.02 -1.05 -2.56
C SER A 351 4.52 -0.81 -2.77
N GLY A 352 5.36 -1.27 -1.84
CA GLY A 352 6.77 -0.89 -1.81
C GLY A 352 7.05 0.57 -1.47
N GLU A 353 6.04 1.30 -0.95
CA GLU A 353 6.11 2.74 -0.67
C GLU A 353 5.75 3.07 0.79
N THR A 354 5.71 2.11 1.69
CA THR A 354 5.35 2.32 3.10
C THR A 354 6.42 3.13 3.81
N ALA A 355 6.06 4.33 4.30
CA ALA A 355 7.01 5.27 4.89
C ALA A 355 7.77 4.70 6.09
N ASP A 356 7.06 4.14 7.08
CA ASP A 356 7.68 3.53 8.26
C ASP A 356 8.67 2.42 7.89
N SER A 357 8.32 1.56 6.93
CA SER A 357 9.20 0.48 6.46
C SER A 357 10.44 1.03 5.76
N ARG A 358 10.29 2.12 4.99
CA ARG A 358 11.42 2.79 4.34
C ARG A 358 12.38 3.42 5.36
N GLU A 359 11.86 4.06 6.42
CA GLU A 359 12.71 4.62 7.47
C GLU A 359 13.58 3.54 8.12
N VAL A 360 13.01 2.36 8.40
CA VAL A 360 13.78 1.23 8.89
C VAL A 360 14.80 0.75 7.87
N LEU A 361 14.42 0.60 6.59
CA LEU A 361 15.34 0.15 5.53
C LEU A 361 16.53 1.09 5.35
N VAL A 362 16.31 2.40 5.37
CA VAL A 362 17.39 3.41 5.31
C VAL A 362 18.36 3.25 6.49
N ASN A 363 17.86 2.98 7.69
CA ASN A 363 18.70 2.76 8.86
C ASN A 363 19.47 1.43 8.77
N VAL A 364 18.83 0.36 8.28
CA VAL A 364 19.47 -0.95 8.03
C VAL A 364 20.61 -0.81 7.00
N ASN A 365 20.37 -0.09 5.90
CA ASN A 365 21.38 0.18 4.88
C ASN A 365 22.58 0.97 5.42
N LYS A 366 22.35 1.99 6.26
CA LYS A 366 23.43 2.75 6.94
C LYS A 366 24.30 1.86 7.83
N LEU A 367 23.70 0.83 8.44
CA LEU A 367 24.41 -0.14 9.26
C LEU A 367 25.13 -1.22 8.43
N GLY A 368 24.91 -1.26 7.11
CA GLY A 368 25.53 -2.19 6.18
C GLY A 368 24.97 -3.61 6.25
N TYR A 369 23.74 -3.80 6.73
CA TYR A 369 23.10 -5.12 6.78
C TYR A 369 22.38 -5.45 5.48
N PRO A 370 22.35 -6.74 5.07
CA PRO A 370 21.61 -7.16 3.89
C PRO A 370 20.10 -7.14 4.13
N SER A 371 19.36 -6.82 3.06
CA SER A 371 17.91 -6.70 3.11
C SER A 371 17.23 -7.25 1.86
N LEU A 372 16.02 -7.76 2.03
CA LEU A 372 15.12 -8.22 0.98
C LEU A 372 13.80 -7.46 1.10
N THR A 373 13.29 -6.95 0.00
CA THR A 373 11.90 -6.47 -0.09
C THR A 373 11.05 -7.49 -0.84
N ILE A 374 9.93 -7.92 -0.23
CA ILE A 374 8.90 -8.73 -0.88
C ILE A 374 7.72 -7.78 -1.14
N THR A 375 7.44 -7.48 -2.42
CA THR A 375 6.46 -6.47 -2.83
C THR A 375 5.68 -6.87 -4.07
N ASN A 376 4.50 -6.25 -4.25
CA ASN A 376 3.72 -6.46 -5.47
C ASN A 376 4.09 -5.48 -6.60
N VAL A 377 4.74 -4.37 -6.27
CA VAL A 377 5.05 -3.31 -7.24
C VAL A 377 6.54 -3.34 -7.56
N PRO A 378 6.92 -3.75 -8.78
CA PRO A 378 8.30 -3.71 -9.23
C PRO A 378 8.79 -2.26 -9.30
N ASN A 379 10.08 -2.04 -9.08
CA ASN A 379 10.71 -0.73 -9.10
C ASN A 379 10.12 0.30 -8.11
N SER A 380 9.43 -0.17 -7.06
CA SER A 380 9.00 0.66 -5.95
C SER A 380 10.20 1.11 -5.09
N THR A 381 10.01 2.11 -4.24
CA THR A 381 11.10 2.68 -3.43
C THR A 381 11.81 1.63 -2.57
N LEU A 382 11.06 0.81 -1.82
CA LEU A 382 11.68 -0.23 -1.00
C LEU A 382 12.38 -1.31 -1.84
N SER A 383 11.83 -1.65 -3.03
CA SER A 383 12.45 -2.65 -3.90
C SER A 383 13.80 -2.19 -4.48
N ARG A 384 13.94 -0.90 -4.75
CA ARG A 384 15.17 -0.31 -5.27
C ARG A 384 16.24 -0.08 -4.19
N GLU A 385 15.79 0.27 -2.97
CA GLU A 385 16.71 0.60 -1.87
C GLU A 385 17.17 -0.64 -1.10
N ALA A 386 16.46 -1.77 -1.18
CA ALA A 386 16.88 -3.04 -0.60
C ALA A 386 17.98 -3.73 -1.41
N SER A 387 18.73 -4.64 -0.77
CA SER A 387 19.78 -5.44 -1.45
C SER A 387 19.17 -6.41 -2.47
N TYR A 388 17.98 -6.93 -2.19
CA TYR A 388 17.29 -7.93 -3.00
C TYR A 388 15.78 -7.65 -3.08
N THR A 389 15.13 -8.19 -4.12
CA THR A 389 13.66 -8.05 -4.29
C THR A 389 13.05 -9.35 -4.77
N LEU A 390 11.92 -9.73 -4.17
CA LEU A 390 11.02 -10.76 -4.69
C LEU A 390 9.63 -10.16 -4.94
N LEU A 391 8.99 -10.56 -6.03
CA LEU A 391 7.70 -10.01 -6.45
C LEU A 391 6.54 -10.96 -6.16
N LEU A 392 5.39 -10.41 -5.79
CA LEU A 392 4.17 -11.17 -5.53
C LEU A 392 3.45 -11.63 -6.81
N HIS A 393 3.73 -11.01 -7.93
CA HIS A 393 3.06 -11.28 -9.22
C HIS A 393 1.53 -11.35 -9.14
N ALA A 394 0.93 -10.61 -8.17
CA ALA A 394 -0.50 -10.65 -7.92
C ALA A 394 -1.32 -9.71 -8.83
N GLY A 395 -0.67 -8.98 -9.72
CA GLY A 395 -1.32 -7.94 -10.52
C GLY A 395 -1.77 -6.74 -9.67
N PRO A 396 -2.43 -5.74 -10.25
CA PRO A 396 -2.89 -4.56 -9.51
C PRO A 396 -3.87 -4.92 -8.39
N GLU A 397 -3.67 -4.34 -7.21
CA GLU A 397 -4.58 -4.43 -6.06
C GLU A 397 -5.05 -3.02 -5.71
N ILE A 398 -6.32 -2.73 -5.97
CA ILE A 398 -6.91 -1.39 -5.98
C ILE A 398 -7.74 -1.11 -4.74
N ALA A 399 -8.50 -2.10 -4.23
CA ALA A 399 -9.24 -1.96 -2.98
C ALA A 399 -8.30 -1.54 -1.84
N VAL A 400 -8.74 -0.60 -1.00
CA VAL A 400 -7.92 -0.11 0.12
C VAL A 400 -7.53 -1.24 1.06
N ALA A 401 -8.47 -2.11 1.42
CA ALA A 401 -8.20 -3.31 2.20
C ALA A 401 -7.42 -4.34 1.36
N SER A 402 -6.22 -4.70 1.79
CA SER A 402 -5.38 -5.68 1.09
C SER A 402 -5.90 -7.11 1.29
N THR A 403 -5.91 -7.91 0.22
CA THR A 403 -6.40 -9.30 0.20
C THR A 403 -5.42 -10.24 -0.49
N LYS A 404 -5.31 -10.18 -1.83
CA LYS A 404 -4.43 -11.06 -2.61
C LYS A 404 -2.93 -10.81 -2.38
N ALA A 405 -2.54 -9.61 -1.98
CA ALA A 405 -1.16 -9.34 -1.60
C ALA A 405 -0.77 -10.07 -0.31
N TYR A 406 -1.67 -10.18 0.68
CA TYR A 406 -1.44 -10.95 1.90
C TYR A 406 -1.14 -12.43 1.60
N THR A 407 -2.01 -13.07 0.83
CA THR A 407 -1.82 -14.48 0.46
C THR A 407 -0.59 -14.67 -0.43
N GLY A 408 -0.31 -13.71 -1.33
CA GLY A 408 0.90 -13.70 -2.13
C GLY A 408 2.17 -13.58 -1.28
N GLN A 409 2.18 -12.74 -0.26
CA GLN A 409 3.31 -12.59 0.68
C GLN A 409 3.61 -13.91 1.40
N ILE A 410 2.61 -14.54 2.00
CA ILE A 410 2.76 -15.84 2.68
C ILE A 410 3.26 -16.92 1.72
N ALA A 411 2.75 -16.97 0.49
CA ALA A 411 3.19 -17.96 -0.48
C ALA A 411 4.66 -17.75 -0.88
N VAL A 412 5.11 -16.49 -1.09
CA VAL A 412 6.52 -16.18 -1.38
C VAL A 412 7.42 -16.49 -0.18
N GLU A 413 6.97 -16.20 1.05
CA GLU A 413 7.69 -16.60 2.28
C GLU A 413 7.82 -18.12 2.40
N ALA A 414 6.78 -18.89 2.04
CA ALA A 414 6.82 -20.36 2.02
C ALA A 414 7.84 -20.88 0.99
N ILE A 415 7.87 -20.28 -0.21
CA ILE A 415 8.82 -20.62 -1.27
C ILE A 415 10.26 -20.35 -0.81
N LEU A 416 10.51 -19.17 -0.22
CA LEU A 416 11.82 -18.77 0.29
C LEU A 416 12.27 -19.67 1.46
N ALA A 417 11.37 -19.96 2.40
CA ALA A 417 11.66 -20.86 3.52
C ALA A 417 12.00 -22.27 3.04
N LYS A 418 11.30 -22.79 2.02
CA LYS A 418 11.63 -24.07 1.39
C LYS A 418 13.01 -24.03 0.72
N ALA A 419 13.33 -22.99 -0.03
CA ALA A 419 14.65 -22.84 -0.66
C ALA A 419 15.77 -22.87 0.38
N MET A 420 15.64 -22.07 1.45
CA MET A 420 16.59 -22.03 2.55
C MET A 420 16.75 -23.39 3.26
N GLY A 421 15.63 -24.07 3.51
CA GLY A 421 15.65 -25.39 4.14
C GLY A 421 16.30 -26.46 3.25
N GLN A 422 16.11 -26.39 1.94
CA GLN A 422 16.80 -27.26 0.96
C GLN A 422 18.30 -27.00 0.95
N ASP A 423 18.75 -25.75 0.94
CA ASP A 423 20.17 -25.38 0.98
C ASP A 423 20.86 -25.87 2.26
N LYS A 424 20.13 -25.94 3.37
CA LYS A 424 20.62 -26.48 4.65
C LYS A 424 20.45 -28.00 4.78
N ASP A 425 20.03 -28.66 3.72
CA ASP A 425 19.84 -30.13 3.68
C ASP A 425 18.81 -30.65 4.70
N LEU A 426 17.80 -29.83 5.07
CA LEU A 426 16.79 -30.19 6.06
C LEU A 426 15.73 -31.14 5.48
N GLU A 427 15.50 -32.27 6.15
CA GLU A 427 14.56 -33.29 5.72
C GLU A 427 13.11 -32.75 5.61
N VAL A 428 12.71 -31.84 6.51
CA VAL A 428 11.38 -31.21 6.45
C VAL A 428 11.17 -30.44 5.15
N ALA A 429 12.19 -29.70 4.69
CA ALA A 429 12.13 -28.94 3.45
C ALA A 429 12.18 -29.84 2.20
N LYS A 430 12.98 -30.92 2.23
CA LYS A 430 13.08 -31.87 1.11
C LYS A 430 11.77 -32.61 0.89
N ASN A 431 11.12 -33.03 1.97
CA ASN A 431 9.88 -33.80 1.93
C ASN A 431 8.61 -32.95 1.76
N PHE A 432 8.74 -31.62 1.80
CA PHE A 432 7.61 -30.71 1.62
C PHE A 432 7.34 -30.47 0.13
N ASP A 433 6.32 -31.12 -0.42
CA ASP A 433 5.85 -30.92 -1.80
C ASP A 433 5.09 -29.58 -1.91
N LEU A 434 5.82 -28.46 -1.96
CA LEU A 434 5.23 -27.14 -1.95
C LEU A 434 4.43 -26.83 -3.23
N THR A 435 4.88 -27.32 -4.40
CA THR A 435 4.14 -27.11 -5.67
C THR A 435 2.79 -27.82 -5.64
N GLY A 436 2.79 -29.11 -5.26
CA GLY A 436 1.53 -29.85 -5.09
C GLY A 436 0.61 -29.22 -4.04
N GLU A 437 1.16 -28.70 -2.94
CA GLU A 437 0.37 -28.02 -1.89
C GLU A 437 -0.14 -26.66 -2.34
N LEU A 438 0.62 -25.86 -3.10
CA LEU A 438 0.12 -24.58 -3.67
C LEU A 438 -1.03 -24.81 -4.65
N THR A 439 -0.97 -25.87 -5.45
CA THR A 439 -2.09 -26.29 -6.30
C THR A 439 -3.34 -26.64 -5.46
N LYS A 440 -3.19 -27.40 -4.35
CA LYS A 440 -4.30 -27.67 -3.42
C LYS A 440 -4.85 -26.42 -2.77
N VAL A 441 -3.98 -25.50 -2.35
CA VAL A 441 -4.35 -24.18 -1.82
C VAL A 441 -5.18 -23.41 -2.83
N ALA A 442 -4.72 -23.30 -4.09
CA ALA A 442 -5.46 -22.61 -5.15
C ALA A 442 -6.85 -23.23 -5.38
N ASN A 443 -6.94 -24.56 -5.36
CA ASN A 443 -8.24 -25.25 -5.50
C ASN A 443 -9.13 -25.04 -4.26
N GLY A 444 -8.56 -25.04 -3.07
CA GLY A 444 -9.29 -24.77 -1.82
C GLY A 444 -9.83 -23.33 -1.77
N MET A 445 -9.04 -22.35 -2.18
CA MET A 445 -9.49 -20.96 -2.32
C MET A 445 -10.63 -20.86 -3.35
N GLN A 446 -10.51 -21.54 -4.49
CA GLN A 446 -11.54 -21.55 -5.53
C GLN A 446 -12.87 -22.12 -5.02
N ALA A 447 -12.83 -23.21 -4.28
CA ALA A 447 -14.04 -23.80 -3.70
C ALA A 447 -14.77 -22.81 -2.76
N LEU A 448 -14.03 -22.07 -1.92
CA LEU A 448 -14.63 -21.06 -1.04
C LEU A 448 -15.22 -19.89 -1.82
N VAL A 449 -14.55 -19.46 -2.89
CA VAL A 449 -15.04 -18.41 -3.78
C VAL A 449 -16.31 -18.84 -4.52
N ASP A 450 -16.38 -20.08 -4.97
CA ASP A 450 -17.56 -20.62 -5.66
C ASP A 450 -18.76 -20.74 -4.71
N GLU A 451 -18.52 -21.03 -3.42
CA GLU A 451 -19.54 -21.16 -2.37
C GLU A 451 -19.78 -19.89 -1.55
N LYS A 452 -19.27 -18.74 -2.01
CA LYS A 452 -19.36 -17.45 -1.27
C LYS A 452 -20.77 -17.03 -0.84
N GLY A 453 -21.82 -17.52 -1.49
CA GLY A 453 -23.22 -17.27 -1.07
C GLY A 453 -23.57 -17.80 0.33
N GLN A 454 -22.92 -18.87 0.79
CA GLN A 454 -23.06 -19.33 2.17
C GLN A 454 -22.46 -18.34 3.16
N VAL A 455 -21.28 -17.78 2.83
CA VAL A 455 -20.61 -16.78 3.67
C VAL A 455 -21.42 -15.47 3.72
N GLU A 456 -22.02 -15.07 2.58
CA GLU A 456 -22.94 -13.92 2.52
C GLU A 456 -24.10 -14.06 3.51
N LYS A 457 -24.71 -15.23 3.56
CA LYS A 457 -25.80 -15.52 4.50
C LYS A 457 -25.33 -15.47 5.96
N LEU A 458 -24.17 -16.08 6.28
CA LEU A 458 -23.59 -16.02 7.63
C LEU A 458 -23.27 -14.58 8.06
N ALA A 459 -22.74 -13.77 7.16
CA ALA A 459 -22.48 -12.36 7.42
C ALA A 459 -23.78 -11.61 7.76
N ALA A 460 -24.87 -11.87 7.02
CA ALA A 460 -26.18 -11.28 7.30
C ALA A 460 -26.75 -11.70 8.66
N ASP A 461 -26.72 -12.99 8.93
CA ASP A 461 -27.36 -13.57 10.12
C ASP A 461 -26.63 -13.22 11.42
N VAL A 462 -25.29 -13.07 11.37
CA VAL A 462 -24.45 -12.94 12.57
C VAL A 462 -23.82 -11.55 12.71
N LEU A 463 -23.39 -10.92 11.61
CA LEU A 463 -22.60 -9.68 11.63
C LEU A 463 -23.36 -8.43 11.14
N GLY A 464 -24.52 -8.58 10.53
CA GLY A 464 -25.26 -7.51 9.86
C GLY A 464 -25.53 -6.28 10.73
N THR A 465 -25.84 -6.44 12.01
CA THR A 465 -26.21 -5.35 12.93
C THR A 465 -25.29 -5.20 14.14
N THR A 466 -24.30 -6.05 14.29
CA THR A 466 -23.40 -6.03 15.47
C THR A 466 -22.52 -4.80 15.50
N ARG A 467 -22.11 -4.38 16.69
CA ARG A 467 -21.11 -3.29 16.88
C ARG A 467 -19.71 -3.83 17.16
N ASN A 468 -19.61 -5.01 17.73
CA ASN A 468 -18.35 -5.66 18.09
C ASN A 468 -18.39 -7.14 17.70
N ALA A 469 -17.24 -7.71 17.44
CA ALA A 469 -17.04 -9.11 17.17
C ALA A 469 -15.64 -9.55 17.59
N PHE A 470 -15.42 -10.86 17.74
CA PHE A 470 -14.12 -11.41 18.10
C PHE A 470 -13.76 -12.54 17.14
N TYR A 471 -12.49 -12.58 16.73
CA TYR A 471 -11.89 -13.75 16.09
C TYR A 471 -10.99 -14.46 17.10
N ILE A 472 -11.05 -15.78 17.13
CA ILE A 472 -10.22 -16.59 18.01
C ILE A 472 -9.55 -17.73 17.25
N GLY A 473 -8.30 -18.02 17.61
CA GLY A 473 -7.50 -19.11 17.07
C GLY A 473 -6.35 -19.47 18.01
N ARG A 474 -5.55 -20.48 17.67
CA ARG A 474 -4.30 -20.82 18.38
C ARG A 474 -3.18 -21.12 17.40
N GLY A 475 -1.93 -20.73 17.77
CA GLY A 475 -0.80 -20.87 16.87
C GLY A 475 -1.08 -20.12 15.57
N ILE A 476 -0.86 -20.75 14.43
CA ILE A 476 -1.05 -20.13 13.10
C ILE A 476 -2.49 -19.65 12.86
N ASP A 477 -3.51 -20.29 13.48
CA ASP A 477 -4.90 -19.84 13.42
C ASP A 477 -5.11 -18.48 14.13
N TYR A 478 -4.31 -18.18 15.16
CA TYR A 478 -4.33 -16.87 15.81
C TYR A 478 -3.80 -15.76 14.89
N ASP A 479 -2.74 -16.04 14.14
CA ASP A 479 -2.18 -15.08 13.19
C ASP A 479 -3.21 -14.72 12.11
N VAL A 480 -3.97 -15.71 11.62
CA VAL A 480 -5.10 -15.47 10.70
C VAL A 480 -6.25 -14.73 11.38
N ALA A 481 -6.54 -15.02 12.65
CA ALA A 481 -7.58 -14.33 13.41
C ALA A 481 -7.29 -12.82 13.53
N LEU A 482 -6.03 -12.42 13.67
CA LEU A 482 -5.60 -11.01 13.67
C LEU A 482 -5.91 -10.34 12.32
N GLU A 483 -5.57 -10.98 11.21
CA GLU A 483 -5.81 -10.45 9.87
C GLU A 483 -7.31 -10.37 9.53
N ALA A 484 -8.06 -11.43 9.82
CA ALA A 484 -9.50 -11.46 9.58
C ALA A 484 -10.25 -10.37 10.40
N ALA A 485 -9.81 -10.16 11.65
CA ALA A 485 -10.33 -9.08 12.49
C ALA A 485 -9.99 -7.70 11.92
N LEU A 486 -8.78 -7.50 11.37
CA LEU A 486 -8.39 -6.26 10.70
C LEU A 486 -9.30 -6.01 9.49
N LYS A 487 -9.50 -7.00 8.62
CA LYS A 487 -10.38 -6.84 7.44
C LYS A 487 -11.80 -6.45 7.83
N LEU A 488 -12.38 -7.13 8.83
CA LEU A 488 -13.75 -6.83 9.26
C LEU A 488 -13.87 -5.40 9.80
N LYS A 489 -12.93 -4.93 10.62
CA LYS A 489 -12.98 -3.56 11.16
C LYS A 489 -12.74 -2.49 10.10
N GLU A 490 -11.84 -2.72 9.14
CA GLU A 490 -11.49 -1.75 8.10
C GLU A 490 -12.68 -1.42 7.21
N VAL A 491 -13.38 -2.44 6.69
CA VAL A 491 -14.40 -2.22 5.66
C VAL A 491 -15.81 -2.10 6.22
N SER A 492 -16.11 -2.69 7.38
CA SER A 492 -17.47 -2.73 7.95
C SER A 492 -17.66 -1.85 9.17
N TYR A 493 -16.56 -1.29 9.72
CA TYR A 493 -16.54 -0.48 10.95
C TYR A 493 -17.06 -1.22 12.19
N VAL A 494 -17.12 -2.54 12.16
CA VAL A 494 -17.36 -3.37 13.35
C VAL A 494 -16.09 -3.38 14.18
N GLN A 495 -16.15 -2.98 15.44
CA GLN A 495 -15.01 -3.11 16.34
C GLN A 495 -14.69 -4.60 16.51
N THR A 496 -13.61 -5.04 15.92
CA THR A 496 -13.25 -6.46 15.88
C THR A 496 -11.82 -6.65 16.36
N GLU A 497 -11.61 -7.66 17.18
CA GLU A 497 -10.29 -8.03 17.69
C GLU A 497 -10.03 -9.52 17.50
N GLY A 498 -8.76 -9.86 17.18
CA GLY A 498 -8.27 -11.22 17.11
C GLY A 498 -7.56 -11.62 18.41
N PHE A 499 -7.85 -12.79 18.96
CA PHE A 499 -7.24 -13.28 20.18
C PHE A 499 -6.71 -14.70 20.05
N ALA A 500 -5.57 -14.96 20.68
CA ALA A 500 -5.23 -16.33 21.03
C ALA A 500 -6.36 -16.88 21.92
N SER A 501 -7.03 -17.97 21.49
CA SER A 501 -8.28 -18.40 22.11
C SER A 501 -8.17 -18.70 23.61
N GLY A 502 -6.98 -19.14 24.06
CA GLY A 502 -6.70 -19.36 25.48
C GLY A 502 -6.59 -18.06 26.28
N GLU A 503 -6.09 -16.98 25.65
CA GLU A 503 -5.90 -15.66 26.28
C GLU A 503 -7.24 -14.94 26.52
N LEU A 504 -8.28 -15.28 25.75
CA LEU A 504 -9.60 -14.68 25.89
C LEU A 504 -10.12 -14.72 27.35
N LYS A 505 -9.84 -15.78 28.10
CA LYS A 505 -10.27 -15.95 29.52
C LYS A 505 -9.51 -15.08 30.52
N HIS A 506 -8.39 -14.47 30.14
CA HIS A 506 -7.58 -13.63 31.03
C HIS A 506 -8.00 -12.15 31.04
N GLY A 507 -9.23 -11.87 30.62
CA GLY A 507 -9.83 -10.53 30.66
C GLY A 507 -10.96 -10.34 29.66
N THR A 508 -10.68 -10.50 28.39
CA THR A 508 -11.57 -10.16 27.26
C THR A 508 -12.90 -10.92 27.27
N ILE A 509 -12.95 -12.14 27.85
CA ILE A 509 -14.19 -12.90 27.98
C ILE A 509 -15.29 -12.15 28.76
N ALA A 510 -14.93 -11.11 29.53
CA ALA A 510 -15.87 -10.21 30.21
C ALA A 510 -16.75 -9.43 29.22
N LEU A 511 -16.33 -9.29 27.95
CA LEU A 511 -17.07 -8.62 26.89
C LEU A 511 -18.07 -9.52 26.18
N ILE A 512 -18.06 -10.82 26.48
CA ILE A 512 -18.97 -11.79 25.87
C ILE A 512 -20.32 -11.74 26.58
N GLU A 513 -21.34 -11.36 25.83
CA GLU A 513 -22.73 -11.32 26.24
C GLU A 513 -23.63 -12.04 25.24
N LYS A 514 -24.92 -12.12 25.52
CA LYS A 514 -25.87 -12.80 24.65
C LYS A 514 -25.88 -12.19 23.24
N GLY A 515 -25.55 -13.01 22.25
CA GLY A 515 -25.53 -12.62 20.84
C GLY A 515 -24.19 -12.04 20.36
N THR A 516 -23.18 -11.90 21.22
CA THR A 516 -21.84 -11.44 20.79
C THR A 516 -21.28 -12.38 19.71
N PRO A 517 -20.96 -11.89 18.51
CA PRO A 517 -20.35 -12.72 17.48
C PRO A 517 -18.91 -13.11 17.85
N VAL A 518 -18.62 -14.40 17.74
CA VAL A 518 -17.27 -14.96 17.88
C VAL A 518 -17.00 -15.87 16.69
N ILE A 519 -15.94 -15.58 15.94
CA ILE A 519 -15.50 -16.38 14.80
C ILE A 519 -14.29 -17.19 15.24
N ALA A 520 -14.39 -18.52 15.20
CA ALA A 520 -13.33 -19.44 15.63
C ALA A 520 -12.68 -20.10 14.42
N ILE A 521 -11.34 -20.00 14.33
CA ILE A 521 -10.53 -20.66 13.29
C ILE A 521 -9.89 -21.91 13.90
N ILE A 522 -10.08 -23.07 13.27
CA ILE A 522 -9.75 -24.40 13.80
C ILE A 522 -9.12 -25.24 12.69
N THR A 523 -7.85 -24.98 12.36
CA THR A 523 -7.17 -25.67 11.26
C THR A 523 -5.94 -26.47 11.68
N ASP A 524 -5.37 -26.20 12.88
CA ASP A 524 -4.22 -26.94 13.39
C ASP A 524 -4.69 -28.14 14.26
N PRO A 525 -4.38 -29.40 13.87
CA PRO A 525 -4.72 -30.59 14.65
C PRO A 525 -4.20 -30.57 16.09
N LYS A 526 -3.06 -29.91 16.34
CA LYS A 526 -2.46 -29.85 17.69
C LYS A 526 -3.26 -28.99 18.65
N THR A 527 -3.98 -27.98 18.14
CA THR A 527 -4.66 -26.97 18.95
C THR A 527 -6.19 -27.05 18.87
N ALA A 528 -6.72 -27.78 17.88
CA ALA A 528 -8.16 -27.87 17.59
C ALA A 528 -9.02 -28.18 18.82
N ALA A 529 -8.66 -29.21 19.62
CA ALA A 529 -9.41 -29.58 20.82
C ALA A 529 -9.45 -28.43 21.85
N HIS A 530 -8.36 -27.71 22.01
CA HIS A 530 -8.29 -26.57 22.92
C HIS A 530 -9.11 -25.37 22.42
N THR A 531 -9.05 -25.05 21.13
CA THR A 531 -9.87 -23.99 20.53
C THR A 531 -11.36 -24.32 20.65
N ARG A 532 -11.76 -25.57 20.40
CA ARG A 532 -13.14 -26.01 20.60
C ARG A 532 -13.61 -25.90 22.07
N SER A 533 -12.74 -26.21 23.04
CA SER A 533 -13.04 -25.97 24.45
C SER A 533 -13.31 -24.48 24.73
N ASN A 534 -12.49 -23.60 24.17
CA ASN A 534 -12.70 -22.16 24.32
C ASN A 534 -13.98 -21.67 23.61
N VAL A 535 -14.36 -22.28 22.50
CA VAL A 535 -15.67 -22.05 21.85
C VAL A 535 -16.80 -22.38 22.81
N GLN A 536 -16.76 -23.52 23.50
CA GLN A 536 -17.79 -23.88 24.49
C GLN A 536 -17.85 -22.85 25.65
N GLU A 537 -16.73 -22.32 26.08
CA GLU A 537 -16.67 -21.30 27.15
C GLU A 537 -17.41 -20.01 26.76
N VAL A 538 -17.27 -19.53 25.49
CA VAL A 538 -17.98 -18.34 25.01
C VAL A 538 -19.45 -18.63 24.70
N VAL A 539 -19.77 -19.80 24.15
CA VAL A 539 -21.16 -20.26 23.94
C VAL A 539 -21.94 -20.32 25.26
N ALA A 540 -21.31 -20.82 26.33
CA ALA A 540 -21.93 -20.87 27.67
C ALA A 540 -22.26 -19.47 28.23
N ARG A 541 -21.69 -18.41 27.66
CA ARG A 541 -21.96 -16.98 27.99
C ARG A 541 -22.90 -16.31 27.00
N GLY A 542 -23.39 -17.07 26.02
CA GLY A 542 -24.38 -16.59 25.05
C GLY A 542 -23.80 -16.06 23.76
N ALA A 543 -22.53 -16.29 23.47
CA ALA A 543 -21.94 -15.91 22.18
C ALA A 543 -22.67 -16.60 21.00
N ASN A 544 -22.75 -15.87 19.87
CA ASN A 544 -23.16 -16.42 18.58
C ASN A 544 -21.89 -16.78 17.79
N VAL A 545 -21.62 -18.07 17.60
CA VAL A 545 -20.32 -18.53 17.07
C VAL A 545 -20.44 -18.94 15.60
N ILE A 546 -19.48 -18.49 14.79
CA ILE A 546 -19.15 -19.04 13.47
C ILE A 546 -17.86 -19.83 13.63
N SER A 547 -17.87 -21.12 13.29
CA SER A 547 -16.67 -21.96 13.27
C SER A 547 -16.21 -22.20 11.84
N ILE A 548 -14.92 -21.94 11.58
CA ILE A 548 -14.21 -22.21 10.35
C ILE A 548 -13.23 -23.35 10.65
N ALA A 549 -13.44 -24.53 10.08
CA ALA A 549 -12.64 -25.72 10.42
C ALA A 549 -12.06 -26.39 9.18
N ALA A 550 -10.82 -26.92 9.28
CA ALA A 550 -10.29 -27.80 8.25
C ALA A 550 -11.10 -29.11 8.15
N GLU A 551 -11.29 -29.65 6.95
CA GLU A 551 -12.12 -30.83 6.68
C GLU A 551 -11.84 -32.02 7.63
N GLY A 552 -10.55 -32.34 7.83
CA GLY A 552 -10.15 -33.41 8.74
C GLY A 552 -10.42 -33.15 10.23
N LEU A 553 -10.82 -31.93 10.61
CA LEU A 553 -11.15 -31.51 11.98
C LEU A 553 -12.61 -31.08 12.12
N ALA A 554 -13.36 -31.06 11.03
CA ALA A 554 -14.71 -30.54 10.97
C ALA A 554 -15.70 -31.44 11.71
N THR A 555 -16.76 -30.81 12.21
CA THR A 555 -17.93 -31.45 12.84
C THR A 555 -19.19 -30.88 12.19
N ASP A 556 -20.33 -31.52 12.42
CA ASP A 556 -21.66 -31.07 11.97
C ASP A 556 -22.10 -29.70 12.54
N LYS A 557 -21.32 -29.13 13.46
CA LYS A 557 -21.57 -27.81 14.06
C LYS A 557 -20.79 -26.66 13.38
N ASP A 558 -19.87 -27.00 12.50
CA ASP A 558 -19.04 -26.00 11.84
C ASP A 558 -19.76 -25.41 10.62
N GLN A 559 -19.72 -24.09 10.48
CA GLN A 559 -20.43 -23.37 9.44
C GLN A 559 -19.64 -23.27 8.14
N ILE A 560 -18.31 -23.23 8.23
CA ILE A 560 -17.41 -23.18 7.07
C ILE A 560 -16.41 -24.32 7.21
N VAL A 561 -16.37 -25.21 6.22
CA VAL A 561 -15.41 -26.31 6.16
C VAL A 561 -14.42 -26.03 5.05
N LEU A 562 -13.14 -26.00 5.42
CA LEU A 562 -12.04 -25.71 4.49
C LEU A 562 -11.52 -27.02 3.90
N PRO A 563 -11.28 -27.07 2.57
CA PRO A 563 -10.60 -28.20 1.95
C PRO A 563 -9.24 -28.50 2.58
N GLU A 564 -8.83 -29.75 2.54
CA GLU A 564 -7.58 -30.20 3.16
C GLU A 564 -6.36 -29.67 2.38
N VAL A 565 -5.47 -28.99 3.11
CA VAL A 565 -4.15 -28.54 2.65
C VAL A 565 -3.13 -28.82 3.76
N HIS A 566 -1.84 -28.69 3.42
CA HIS A 566 -0.79 -28.85 4.43
C HIS A 566 -1.00 -27.87 5.60
N PRO A 567 -0.86 -28.30 6.88
CA PRO A 567 -1.15 -27.47 8.06
C PRO A 567 -0.43 -26.12 8.09
N LEU A 568 0.78 -26.01 7.54
CA LEU A 568 1.51 -24.74 7.44
C LEU A 568 0.96 -23.78 6.38
N LEU A 569 0.10 -24.26 5.48
CA LEU A 569 -0.50 -23.46 4.40
C LEU A 569 -2.00 -23.20 4.60
N THR A 570 -2.58 -23.70 5.70
CA THR A 570 -3.99 -23.42 6.03
C THR A 570 -4.32 -21.92 6.15
N PRO A 571 -3.40 -21.02 6.55
CA PRO A 571 -3.63 -19.57 6.54
C PRO A 571 -4.06 -19.03 5.17
N LEU A 572 -3.48 -19.56 4.08
CA LEU A 572 -3.81 -19.15 2.72
C LEU A 572 -5.28 -19.41 2.37
N VAL A 573 -5.87 -20.48 2.88
CA VAL A 573 -7.27 -20.84 2.59
C VAL A 573 -8.22 -20.23 3.63
N SER A 574 -7.87 -20.30 4.91
CA SER A 574 -8.76 -19.86 6.00
C SER A 574 -9.01 -18.35 5.98
N VAL A 575 -8.03 -17.54 5.60
CA VAL A 575 -8.18 -16.08 5.50
C VAL A 575 -9.24 -15.67 4.48
N VAL A 576 -9.43 -16.43 3.39
CA VAL A 576 -10.43 -16.14 2.35
C VAL A 576 -11.84 -16.08 2.96
N SER A 577 -12.15 -16.97 3.91
CA SER A 577 -13.42 -16.94 4.65
C SER A 577 -13.57 -15.65 5.46
N GLY A 578 -12.50 -15.19 6.12
CA GLY A 578 -12.47 -13.92 6.86
C GLY A 578 -12.65 -12.70 5.97
N GLN A 579 -12.00 -12.69 4.81
CA GLN A 579 -12.11 -11.62 3.80
C GLN A 579 -13.54 -11.55 3.23
N LEU A 580 -14.15 -12.69 2.90
CA LEU A 580 -15.53 -12.76 2.42
C LEU A 580 -16.54 -12.33 3.50
N LEU A 581 -16.35 -12.72 4.78
CA LEU A 581 -17.18 -12.24 5.89
C LEU A 581 -17.10 -10.72 6.03
N ALA A 582 -15.92 -10.14 5.93
CA ALA A 582 -15.71 -8.70 5.99
C ALA A 582 -16.38 -7.98 4.81
N TYR A 583 -16.17 -8.48 3.59
CA TYR A 583 -16.77 -7.95 2.36
C TYR A 583 -18.31 -7.91 2.46
N TYR A 584 -18.94 -9.05 2.73
CA TYR A 584 -20.40 -9.15 2.77
C TYR A 584 -21.02 -8.36 3.93
N THR A 585 -20.34 -8.31 5.08
CA THR A 585 -20.78 -7.46 6.21
C THR A 585 -20.79 -5.98 5.83
N SER A 586 -19.75 -5.52 5.14
CA SER A 586 -19.66 -4.14 4.65
C SER A 586 -20.74 -3.82 3.62
N LYS A 587 -20.88 -4.68 2.60
CA LYS A 587 -21.86 -4.54 1.53
C LYS A 587 -23.30 -4.46 2.08
N GLN A 588 -23.67 -5.34 3.00
CA GLN A 588 -25.01 -5.37 3.61
C GLN A 588 -25.31 -4.13 4.46
N ARG A 589 -24.28 -3.49 4.99
CA ARG A 589 -24.38 -2.22 5.71
C ARG A 589 -24.44 -1.00 4.79
N GLY A 590 -24.33 -1.20 3.46
CA GLY A 590 -24.38 -0.13 2.47
C GLY A 590 -23.13 0.73 2.42
N TYR A 591 -21.96 0.19 2.83
CA TYR A 591 -20.70 0.92 2.80
C TYR A 591 -19.96 0.68 1.47
N ASP A 592 -19.13 1.64 1.08
CA ASP A 592 -18.18 1.49 -0.01
C ASP A 592 -17.03 0.59 0.47
N VAL A 593 -17.00 -0.65 -0.02
CA VAL A 593 -16.05 -1.67 0.41
C VAL A 593 -14.63 -1.36 -0.06
N ASP A 594 -14.51 -0.74 -1.24
CA ASP A 594 -13.21 -0.45 -1.85
C ASP A 594 -12.53 0.77 -1.23
N LYS A 595 -13.33 1.74 -0.75
CA LYS A 595 -12.85 3.02 -0.23
C LYS A 595 -13.44 3.29 1.16
N PRO A 596 -13.06 2.50 2.17
CA PRO A 596 -13.54 2.71 3.54
C PRO A 596 -13.02 4.04 4.08
N ARG A 597 -13.89 4.73 4.86
CA ARG A 597 -13.57 6.04 5.43
C ARG A 597 -12.28 6.02 6.24
N ASN A 598 -11.52 7.12 6.19
CA ASN A 598 -10.30 7.33 6.98
C ASN A 598 -9.18 6.32 6.71
N LEU A 599 -9.20 5.62 5.58
CA LEU A 599 -8.14 4.68 5.19
C LEU A 599 -7.62 5.02 3.80
N ALA A 600 -6.34 4.78 3.59
CA ALA A 600 -5.67 4.83 2.30
C ALA A 600 -4.97 3.50 2.02
N LYS A 601 -4.84 3.12 0.74
CA LYS A 601 -4.22 1.86 0.32
C LYS A 601 -2.77 1.72 0.78
N SER A 602 -2.02 2.83 0.79
CA SER A 602 -0.60 2.83 1.16
C SER A 602 -0.28 4.12 1.93
N VAL A 603 0.44 4.02 3.05
CA VAL A 603 0.86 5.15 3.88
C VAL A 603 2.31 5.49 3.51
N THR A 604 2.52 6.58 2.74
CA THR A 604 3.82 7.01 2.21
C THR A 604 4.37 8.28 2.87
N VAL A 605 3.72 8.75 3.94
CA VAL A 605 4.17 9.87 4.80
C VAL A 605 3.99 9.45 6.25
N GLU A 606 4.88 9.90 7.12
CA GLU A 606 4.77 9.74 8.57
C GLU A 606 3.81 10.79 9.16
#